data_c99e3bd3a3b85403d7758b74df514ef0
#
_entry.id   c99e3bd3a3b85403d7758b74df514ef0
#
_cell.length_a   1.000
_cell.length_b   1.000
_cell.length_c   1.000
_cell.angle_alpha   90.00
_cell.angle_beta   90.00
_cell.angle_gamma   90.00
#
_symmetry.space_group_name_H-M   'P 1'
#
loop_
_entity.id
_entity.type
_entity.pdbx_description
1 polymer ?
#
loop_
_entity_poly.entity_id
_entity_poly.type
_entity_poly.pdbx_seq_one_letter_code
_entity_poly.pdbx_strand_id
1 'polypeptide(L)'
;MIQTFRSNLTLGSLFDGAGTIPFAAQICGIEPKWSSEIEKFPREVTAIRFQNVKQLGDITKINGGEIEPVDIIAGGSPCQDLSVAGKREGLEGERSGLFMEQIRIITEMRNAAITRSDEHIRPRYAVWENVPGAFSSNKGEDFRIVLEEFCKVKDKTADVPRPADGKWNACGCIVGDGYSVAWRVLDARFWGVPQRRRRIWLVADFGGERAAEILFERKGLSRSFAESRAAWERTTGNS
;
A
#
# COMPACT_ATOMS: atom_id res chain seq x y z
N MET A 1 -10.68 26.45 6.14
CA MET A 1 -9.92 26.35 4.88
C MET A 1 -8.87 25.26 5.07
N ILE A 2 -8.98 24.14 4.40
CA ILE A 2 -7.93 23.10 4.39
C ILE A 2 -6.82 23.66 3.52
N GLN A 3 -5.66 23.90 4.13
CA GLN A 3 -4.45 24.34 3.43
C GLN A 3 -4.01 23.16 2.55
N THR A 4 -4.29 23.21 1.25
CA THR A 4 -3.87 22.19 0.28
C THR A 4 -2.38 22.33 0.09
N PHE A 5 -1.62 21.45 0.72
CA PHE A 5 -0.22 21.23 0.36
C PHE A 5 -0.20 20.65 -1.06
N ARG A 6 0.29 21.41 -2.03
CA ARG A 6 0.56 20.84 -3.35
C ARG A 6 1.88 20.06 -3.24
N SER A 7 1.74 18.75 -3.24
CA SER A 7 2.87 17.83 -3.45
C SER A 7 3.02 17.66 -4.98
N ASN A 8 4.26 17.55 -5.47
CA ASN A 8 4.51 17.18 -6.87
C ASN A 8 4.47 15.67 -7.08
N LEU A 9 4.01 14.90 -6.07
CA LEU A 9 3.93 13.46 -6.15
C LEU A 9 2.71 13.00 -6.94
N THR A 10 2.89 11.92 -7.69
CA THR A 10 1.86 11.27 -8.48
C THR A 10 1.54 9.89 -7.90
N LEU A 11 0.30 9.41 -8.10
CA LEU A 11 -0.17 8.15 -7.53
C LEU A 11 -0.92 7.31 -8.57
N GLY A 12 -0.64 6.01 -8.57
CA GLY A 12 -1.46 4.98 -9.17
C GLY A 12 -2.10 4.10 -8.10
N SER A 13 -3.38 3.78 -8.24
CA SER A 13 -4.08 2.95 -7.28
C SER A 13 -4.49 1.61 -7.87
N LEU A 14 -4.43 0.57 -7.05
CA LEU A 14 -4.78 -0.80 -7.39
C LEU A 14 -5.87 -1.30 -6.42
N PHE A 15 -6.80 -2.11 -6.90
CA PHE A 15 -7.95 -2.61 -6.12
C PHE A 15 -8.77 -1.48 -5.51
N ASP A 16 -9.04 -0.50 -6.33
CA ASP A 16 -9.41 0.84 -5.89
C ASP A 16 -10.85 0.95 -5.37
N GLY A 17 -11.69 0.00 -5.71
CA GLY A 17 -13.12 0.09 -5.41
C GLY A 17 -13.72 1.37 -6.01
N ALA A 18 -14.46 2.12 -5.20
CA ALA A 18 -15.12 3.36 -5.62
C ALA A 18 -14.23 4.62 -5.54
N GLY A 19 -12.89 4.48 -5.62
CA GLY A 19 -11.95 5.60 -5.68
C GLY A 19 -11.53 6.16 -4.32
N THR A 20 -11.44 5.33 -3.30
CA THR A 20 -11.05 5.79 -1.96
C THR A 20 -9.59 6.23 -1.89
N ILE A 21 -8.69 5.51 -2.56
CA ILE A 21 -7.26 5.85 -2.59
C ILE A 21 -7.03 7.15 -3.40
N PRO A 22 -7.56 7.32 -4.63
CA PRO A 22 -7.49 8.60 -5.35
C PRO A 22 -8.05 9.77 -4.56
N PHE A 23 -9.15 9.58 -3.84
CA PHE A 23 -9.74 10.62 -3.00
C PHE A 23 -8.79 11.04 -1.87
N ALA A 24 -8.23 10.07 -1.15
CA ALA A 24 -7.26 10.34 -0.09
C ALA A 24 -6.00 11.05 -0.64
N ALA A 25 -5.52 10.63 -1.81
CA ALA A 25 -4.39 11.26 -2.49
C ALA A 25 -4.66 12.75 -2.78
N GLN A 26 -5.82 13.08 -3.33
CA GLN A 26 -6.20 14.49 -3.62
C GLN A 26 -6.26 15.34 -2.35
N ILE A 27 -6.82 14.80 -1.25
CA ILE A 27 -6.83 15.51 0.05
C ILE A 27 -5.42 15.83 0.52
N CYS A 28 -4.46 14.93 0.27
CA CYS A 28 -3.05 15.10 0.61
C CYS A 28 -2.25 15.93 -0.41
N GLY A 29 -2.90 16.45 -1.47
CA GLY A 29 -2.23 17.20 -2.54
C GLY A 29 -1.39 16.32 -3.48
N ILE A 30 -1.60 15.00 -3.48
CA ILE A 30 -0.98 14.04 -4.38
C ILE A 30 -1.89 13.86 -5.59
N GLU A 31 -1.33 13.85 -6.80
CA GLU A 31 -2.08 13.75 -8.05
C GLU A 31 -2.32 12.29 -8.45
N PRO A 32 -3.57 11.76 -8.42
CA PRO A 32 -3.85 10.44 -8.95
C PRO A 32 -3.85 10.45 -10.48
N LYS A 33 -3.07 9.56 -11.11
CA LYS A 33 -2.91 9.44 -12.56
C LYS A 33 -3.77 8.32 -13.15
N TRP A 34 -3.81 7.18 -12.47
CA TRP A 34 -4.56 6.03 -12.93
C TRP A 34 -5.05 5.17 -11.76
N SER A 35 -6.09 4.37 -12.03
CA SER A 35 -6.61 3.39 -11.09
C SER A 35 -6.96 2.07 -11.78
N SER A 36 -6.85 0.97 -11.04
CA SER A 36 -7.21 -0.37 -11.46
C SER A 36 -8.27 -0.95 -10.53
N GLU A 37 -9.40 -1.30 -11.14
CA GLU A 37 -10.53 -1.97 -10.50
C GLU A 37 -11.23 -2.84 -11.55
N ILE A 38 -11.52 -4.09 -11.20
CA ILE A 38 -12.14 -5.04 -12.14
C ILE A 38 -13.67 -4.85 -12.20
N GLU A 39 -14.27 -4.51 -11.08
CA GLU A 39 -15.72 -4.39 -10.96
C GLU A 39 -16.25 -3.16 -11.71
N LYS A 40 -17.27 -3.38 -12.54
CA LYS A 40 -17.80 -2.34 -13.43
C LYS A 40 -18.37 -1.15 -12.65
N PHE A 41 -19.24 -1.41 -11.66
CA PHE A 41 -19.91 -0.34 -10.92
C PHE A 41 -18.95 0.57 -10.14
N PRO A 42 -18.01 0.06 -9.31
CA PRO A 42 -17.02 0.90 -8.66
C PRO A 42 -16.19 1.71 -9.66
N ARG A 43 -15.83 1.14 -10.79
CA ARG A 43 -15.08 1.80 -11.87
C ARG A 43 -15.83 2.99 -12.47
N GLU A 44 -17.14 2.83 -12.69
CA GLU A 44 -18.01 3.91 -13.17
C GLU A 44 -18.09 5.05 -12.16
N VAL A 45 -18.20 4.72 -10.86
CA VAL A 45 -18.17 5.72 -9.78
C VAL A 45 -16.86 6.49 -9.79
N THR A 46 -15.72 5.80 -9.88
CA THR A 46 -14.39 6.42 -9.93
C THR A 46 -14.23 7.30 -11.17
N ALA A 47 -14.68 6.84 -12.34
CA ALA A 47 -14.61 7.62 -13.58
C ALA A 47 -15.43 8.93 -13.52
N ILE A 48 -16.59 8.92 -12.88
CA ILE A 48 -17.42 10.11 -12.70
C ILE A 48 -16.76 11.10 -11.71
N ARG A 49 -16.19 10.59 -10.61
CA ARG A 49 -15.60 11.41 -9.54
C ARG A 49 -14.24 11.98 -9.90
N PHE A 50 -13.45 11.24 -10.69
CA PHE A 50 -12.05 11.53 -11.00
C PHE A 50 -11.83 11.48 -12.52
N GLN A 51 -12.37 12.45 -13.24
CA GLN A 51 -12.36 12.48 -14.72
C GLN A 51 -10.96 12.46 -15.34
N ASN A 52 -9.94 12.91 -14.60
CA ASN A 52 -8.54 12.92 -15.05
C ASN A 52 -7.76 11.65 -14.66
N VAL A 53 -8.41 10.70 -13.97
CA VAL A 53 -7.79 9.43 -13.57
C VAL A 53 -8.08 8.35 -14.62
N LYS A 54 -7.04 7.85 -15.27
CA LYS A 54 -7.17 6.80 -16.29
C LYS A 54 -7.60 5.47 -15.64
N GLN A 55 -8.69 4.88 -16.13
CA GLN A 55 -9.17 3.59 -15.68
C GLN A 55 -8.47 2.45 -16.42
N LEU A 56 -7.70 1.62 -15.72
CA LEU A 56 -6.90 0.54 -16.32
C LEU A 56 -7.64 -0.82 -16.31
N GLY A 57 -8.70 -0.96 -15.48
CA GLY A 57 -9.50 -2.20 -15.41
C GLY A 57 -8.80 -3.33 -14.68
N ASP A 58 -8.72 -4.50 -15.31
CA ASP A 58 -8.19 -5.75 -14.75
C ASP A 58 -6.67 -5.65 -14.55
N ILE A 59 -6.23 -5.81 -13.30
CA ILE A 59 -4.82 -5.71 -12.90
C ILE A 59 -3.93 -6.73 -13.62
N THR A 60 -4.46 -7.92 -13.94
CA THR A 60 -3.69 -8.98 -14.62
C THR A 60 -3.31 -8.64 -16.06
N LYS A 61 -3.98 -7.64 -16.64
CA LYS A 61 -3.77 -7.16 -18.01
C LYS A 61 -2.89 -5.91 -18.10
N ILE A 62 -2.47 -5.38 -16.94
CA ILE A 62 -1.64 -4.17 -16.91
C ILE A 62 -0.18 -4.55 -17.15
N ASN A 63 0.46 -3.89 -18.11
CA ASN A 63 1.91 -3.89 -18.25
C ASN A 63 2.47 -2.66 -17.52
N GLY A 64 3.13 -2.86 -16.38
CA GLY A 64 3.67 -1.78 -15.56
C GLY A 64 4.72 -0.93 -16.27
N GLY A 65 5.41 -1.47 -17.28
CA GLY A 65 6.40 -0.74 -18.08
C GLY A 65 5.80 0.21 -19.13
N GLU A 66 4.52 0.04 -19.47
CA GLU A 66 3.82 0.81 -20.51
C GLU A 66 2.83 1.84 -19.98
N ILE A 67 2.45 1.74 -18.71
CA ILE A 67 1.56 2.72 -18.09
C ILE A 67 2.34 3.97 -17.65
N GLU A 68 1.60 5.08 -17.41
CA GLU A 68 2.21 6.32 -16.93
C GLU A 68 2.97 6.10 -15.64
N PRO A 69 4.29 6.43 -15.57
CA PRO A 69 5.07 6.26 -14.36
C PRO A 69 4.59 7.20 -13.25
N VAL A 70 4.43 6.66 -12.04
CA VAL A 70 3.99 7.40 -10.85
C VAL A 70 4.98 7.25 -9.71
N ASP A 71 4.97 8.21 -8.77
CA ASP A 71 5.87 8.20 -7.63
C ASP A 71 5.44 7.19 -6.56
N ILE A 72 4.12 6.94 -6.47
CA ILE A 72 3.50 6.07 -5.47
C ILE A 72 2.58 5.06 -6.16
N ILE A 73 2.71 3.77 -5.85
CA ILE A 73 1.69 2.76 -6.17
C ILE A 73 1.06 2.31 -4.86
N ALA A 74 -0.26 2.50 -4.71
CA ALA A 74 -1.00 2.09 -3.53
C ALA A 74 -2.06 1.04 -3.89
N GLY A 75 -2.23 0.03 -3.02
CA GLY A 75 -3.23 -1.00 -3.24
C GLY A 75 -3.56 -1.80 -1.98
N GLY A 76 -4.76 -2.35 -1.93
CA GLY A 76 -5.23 -3.26 -0.90
C GLY A 76 -5.68 -4.56 -1.53
N SER A 77 -4.77 -5.52 -1.76
CA SER A 77 -5.11 -6.80 -2.35
C SER A 77 -6.13 -7.58 -1.49
N PRO A 78 -7.06 -8.35 -2.10
CA PRO A 78 -7.97 -9.21 -1.35
C PRO A 78 -7.23 -10.18 -0.43
N CYS A 79 -7.76 -10.38 0.80
CA CYS A 79 -7.13 -11.23 1.82
C CYS A 79 -7.03 -12.70 1.43
N GLN A 80 -7.97 -13.17 0.60
CA GLN A 80 -8.07 -14.59 0.21
C GLN A 80 -6.87 -15.03 -0.64
N ASP A 81 -6.22 -14.09 -1.32
CA ASP A 81 -5.13 -14.37 -2.25
C ASP A 81 -3.76 -14.49 -1.57
N LEU A 82 -3.62 -14.09 -0.31
CA LEU A 82 -2.37 -14.27 0.44
C LEU A 82 -2.10 -15.76 0.74
N SER A 83 -3.15 -16.55 1.02
CA SER A 83 -3.03 -17.97 1.37
C SER A 83 -2.61 -18.85 0.17
N VAL A 84 -2.77 -18.38 -1.05
CA VAL A 84 -2.40 -19.13 -2.28
C VAL A 84 -0.89 -19.00 -2.56
N ALA A 85 -0.25 -17.93 -2.10
CA ALA A 85 1.20 -17.75 -2.25
C ALA A 85 2.04 -18.82 -1.52
N GLY A 86 1.43 -19.58 -0.58
CA GLY A 86 2.10 -20.61 0.22
C GLY A 86 2.03 -22.05 -0.32
N LYS A 87 1.20 -22.34 -1.32
CA LYS A 87 1.17 -23.68 -1.92
C LYS A 87 2.29 -23.84 -2.95
N ARG A 88 3.45 -24.23 -2.47
CA ARG A 88 4.55 -24.76 -3.28
C ARG A 88 4.20 -26.18 -3.74
N GLU A 89 3.64 -26.34 -4.90
CA GLU A 89 3.68 -27.58 -5.66
C GLU A 89 4.51 -27.35 -6.93
N GLY A 90 5.76 -27.85 -6.89
CA GLY A 90 6.64 -27.95 -8.05
C GLY A 90 7.46 -26.70 -8.40
N LEU A 91 8.57 -26.93 -9.10
CA LEU A 91 9.58 -25.92 -9.54
C LEU A 91 9.05 -24.87 -10.54
N GLU A 92 7.75 -24.90 -10.89
CA GLU A 92 7.07 -23.97 -11.80
C GLU A 92 5.71 -23.48 -11.26
N GLY A 93 5.43 -23.66 -9.96
CA GLY A 93 4.18 -23.19 -9.35
C GLY A 93 4.08 -21.68 -9.43
N GLU A 94 3.20 -21.19 -10.31
CA GLU A 94 2.85 -19.78 -10.42
C GLU A 94 2.58 -19.19 -9.04
N ARG A 95 3.33 -18.15 -8.69
CA ARG A 95 3.04 -17.25 -7.55
C ARG A 95 1.80 -16.43 -7.93
N SER A 96 0.66 -17.12 -8.06
CA SER A 96 -0.60 -16.55 -8.51
C SER A 96 -1.40 -16.03 -7.33
N GLY A 97 -1.25 -14.76 -7.07
CA GLY A 97 -2.13 -14.04 -6.15
C GLY A 97 -2.16 -12.58 -6.57
N LEU A 98 -3.31 -11.93 -6.43
CA LEU A 98 -3.48 -10.52 -6.81
C LEU A 98 -2.48 -9.59 -6.10
N PHE A 99 -1.98 -9.97 -4.92
CA PHE A 99 -0.87 -9.27 -4.28
C PHE A 99 0.40 -9.29 -5.16
N MET A 100 0.71 -10.42 -5.80
CA MET A 100 1.88 -10.54 -6.67
C MET A 100 1.75 -9.67 -7.93
N GLU A 101 0.54 -9.40 -8.39
CA GLU A 101 0.29 -8.45 -9.49
C GLU A 101 0.71 -7.03 -9.12
N GLN A 102 0.50 -6.60 -7.87
CA GLN A 102 1.02 -5.32 -7.39
C GLN A 102 2.55 -5.30 -7.45
N ILE A 103 3.22 -6.35 -6.96
CA ILE A 103 4.69 -6.46 -6.98
C ILE A 103 5.20 -6.50 -8.43
N ARG A 104 4.51 -7.22 -9.33
CA ARG A 104 4.85 -7.30 -10.75
C ARG A 104 4.81 -5.91 -11.40
N ILE A 105 3.70 -5.17 -11.26
CA ILE A 105 3.54 -3.83 -11.84
C ILE A 105 4.61 -2.87 -11.32
N ILE A 106 4.89 -2.88 -10.01
CA ILE A 106 5.97 -2.08 -9.41
C ILE A 106 7.32 -2.43 -10.05
N THR A 107 7.62 -3.71 -10.16
CA THR A 107 8.90 -4.18 -10.70
C THR A 107 9.05 -3.86 -12.19
N GLU A 108 8.00 -4.06 -12.99
CA GLU A 108 7.97 -3.73 -14.42
C GLU A 108 8.18 -2.23 -14.65
N MET A 109 7.49 -1.37 -13.91
CA MET A 109 7.64 0.09 -14.02
C MET A 109 9.06 0.52 -13.68
N ARG A 110 9.64 -0.01 -12.60
CA ARG A 110 11.03 0.30 -12.20
C ARG A 110 12.05 -0.20 -13.22
N ASN A 111 11.89 -1.42 -13.73
CA ASN A 111 12.78 -1.98 -14.74
C ASN A 111 12.72 -1.18 -16.05
N ALA A 112 11.54 -0.75 -16.46
CA ALA A 112 11.38 0.12 -17.63
C ALA A 112 12.08 1.47 -17.42
N ALA A 113 11.97 2.08 -16.25
CA ALA A 113 12.68 3.32 -15.91
C ALA A 113 14.21 3.14 -15.94
N ILE A 114 14.72 2.03 -15.41
CA ILE A 114 16.16 1.67 -15.44
C ILE A 114 16.63 1.50 -16.88
N THR A 115 15.86 0.78 -17.70
CA THR A 115 16.19 0.53 -19.14
C THR A 115 16.23 1.83 -19.94
N ARG A 116 15.34 2.79 -19.63
CA ARG A 116 15.34 4.12 -20.26
C ARG A 116 16.41 5.07 -19.71
N SER A 117 17.09 4.67 -18.63
CA SER A 117 18.02 5.54 -17.87
C SER A 117 17.35 6.80 -17.33
N ASP A 118 16.10 6.67 -16.84
CA ASP A 118 15.36 7.77 -16.26
C ASP A 118 16.11 8.34 -15.04
N GLU A 119 16.13 9.66 -14.87
CA GLU A 119 16.77 10.33 -13.73
C GLU A 119 16.16 9.89 -12.39
N HIS A 120 14.86 9.61 -12.38
CA HIS A 120 14.12 9.15 -11.22
C HIS A 120 13.46 7.80 -11.48
N ILE A 121 13.92 6.77 -10.79
CA ILE A 121 13.34 5.43 -10.90
C ILE A 121 12.01 5.36 -10.15
N ARG A 122 10.93 5.27 -10.89
CA ARG A 122 9.55 5.20 -10.39
C ARG A 122 9.00 3.77 -10.47
N PRO A 123 8.06 3.39 -9.53
CA PRO A 123 7.69 4.16 -8.34
C PRO A 123 8.83 4.18 -7.31
N ARG A 124 8.92 5.27 -6.55
CA ARG A 124 9.78 5.32 -5.38
C ARG A 124 9.11 4.67 -4.18
N TYR A 125 7.81 4.90 -4.02
CA TYR A 125 7.07 4.41 -2.86
C TYR A 125 6.00 3.39 -3.27
N ALA A 126 5.76 2.44 -2.38
CA ALA A 126 4.57 1.60 -2.45
C ALA A 126 3.82 1.64 -1.11
N VAL A 127 2.50 1.54 -1.20
CA VAL A 127 1.61 1.42 -0.05
C VAL A 127 0.76 0.16 -0.22
N TRP A 128 0.66 -0.63 0.83
CA TRP A 128 -0.20 -1.81 0.86
C TRP A 128 -1.09 -1.80 2.10
N GLU A 129 -2.38 -2.08 1.90
CA GLU A 129 -3.38 -2.18 2.98
C GLU A 129 -3.92 -3.59 3.05
N ASN A 130 -4.09 -4.10 4.29
CA ASN A 130 -4.79 -5.37 4.48
C ASN A 130 -5.35 -5.50 5.90
N VAL A 131 -6.12 -6.57 6.15
CA VAL A 131 -6.65 -6.88 7.47
C VAL A 131 -5.58 -7.47 8.38
N PRO A 132 -5.66 -7.27 9.72
CA PRO A 132 -4.70 -7.85 10.68
C PRO A 132 -4.63 -9.37 10.66
N GLY A 133 -5.63 -10.06 10.10
CA GLY A 133 -5.62 -11.52 9.90
C GLY A 133 -4.43 -12.01 9.07
N ALA A 134 -3.85 -11.18 8.20
CA ALA A 134 -2.65 -11.50 7.44
C ALA A 134 -1.45 -11.85 8.34
N PHE A 135 -1.36 -11.31 9.55
CA PHE A 135 -0.29 -11.63 10.50
C PHE A 135 -0.31 -13.08 11.00
N SER A 136 -1.48 -13.70 11.05
CA SER A 136 -1.66 -15.08 11.54
C SER A 136 -1.92 -16.08 10.43
N SER A 137 -2.20 -15.62 9.23
CA SER A 137 -2.44 -16.48 8.07
C SER A 137 -1.22 -17.36 7.82
N ASN A 138 -1.46 -18.66 7.59
CA ASN A 138 -0.42 -19.66 7.39
C ASN A 138 0.69 -19.59 8.46
N LYS A 139 0.29 -19.45 9.75
CA LYS A 139 1.22 -19.32 10.89
C LYS A 139 2.21 -18.15 10.75
N GLY A 140 1.79 -17.05 10.14
CA GLY A 140 2.60 -15.85 9.91
C GLY A 140 3.47 -15.87 8.64
N GLU A 141 3.41 -16.96 7.87
CA GLU A 141 4.20 -17.12 6.65
C GLU A 141 3.73 -16.16 5.54
N ASP A 142 2.42 -15.95 5.41
CA ASP A 142 1.88 -15.09 4.35
C ASP A 142 2.36 -13.64 4.51
N PHE A 143 2.40 -13.13 5.73
CA PHE A 143 2.93 -11.79 5.96
C PHE A 143 4.45 -11.70 5.81
N ARG A 144 5.19 -12.79 6.12
CA ARG A 144 6.61 -12.91 5.80
C ARG A 144 6.86 -12.72 4.31
N ILE A 145 6.07 -13.42 3.48
CA ILE A 145 6.15 -13.33 2.01
C ILE A 145 5.86 -11.89 1.55
N VAL A 146 4.84 -11.24 2.10
CA VAL A 146 4.54 -9.85 1.77
C VAL A 146 5.74 -8.94 2.01
N LEU A 147 6.36 -9.03 3.19
CA LEU A 147 7.54 -8.22 3.52
C LEU A 147 8.72 -8.53 2.60
N GLU A 148 8.98 -9.82 2.37
CA GLU A 148 10.08 -10.28 1.53
C GLU A 148 9.93 -9.82 0.07
N GLU A 149 8.73 -9.91 -0.51
CA GLU A 149 8.51 -9.50 -1.90
C GLU A 149 8.63 -7.98 -2.08
N PHE A 150 8.24 -7.17 -1.09
CA PHE A 150 8.54 -5.73 -1.13
C PHE A 150 10.04 -5.45 -1.02
N CYS A 151 10.79 -6.18 -0.19
CA CYS A 151 12.26 -6.07 -0.14
C CYS A 151 12.90 -6.47 -1.47
N LYS A 152 12.42 -7.56 -2.10
CA LYS A 152 12.94 -8.09 -3.36
C LYS A 152 12.74 -7.17 -4.57
N VAL A 153 11.91 -6.17 -4.48
CA VAL A 153 11.85 -5.11 -5.51
C VAL A 153 13.22 -4.45 -5.70
N LYS A 154 14.00 -4.30 -4.61
CA LYS A 154 15.33 -3.70 -4.64
C LYS A 154 16.45 -4.72 -4.49
N ASP A 155 16.32 -5.63 -3.57
CA ASP A 155 17.33 -6.65 -3.24
C ASP A 155 16.76 -8.05 -3.53
N LYS A 156 17.12 -8.63 -4.66
CA LYS A 156 16.65 -9.95 -5.08
C LYS A 156 17.05 -11.08 -4.12
N THR A 157 18.06 -10.84 -3.27
CA THR A 157 18.58 -11.78 -2.28
C THR A 157 17.94 -11.62 -0.91
N ALA A 158 17.05 -10.63 -0.73
CA ALA A 158 16.39 -10.38 0.53
C ALA A 158 15.70 -11.64 1.06
N ASP A 159 16.00 -11.99 2.28
CA ASP A 159 15.39 -13.07 3.05
C ASP A 159 14.88 -12.49 4.38
N VAL A 160 13.57 -12.58 4.58
CA VAL A 160 12.92 -12.03 5.77
C VAL A 160 12.62 -13.18 6.73
N PRO A 161 13.27 -13.25 7.90
CA PRO A 161 13.02 -14.33 8.86
C PRO A 161 11.61 -14.19 9.46
N ARG A 162 10.90 -15.32 9.54
CA ARG A 162 9.67 -15.39 10.30
C ARG A 162 9.96 -15.34 11.80
N PRO A 163 9.17 -14.63 12.62
CA PRO A 163 9.28 -14.70 14.08
C PRO A 163 9.15 -16.14 14.56
N ALA A 164 10.00 -16.53 15.53
CA ALA A 164 10.09 -17.92 16.01
C ALA A 164 8.76 -18.45 16.56
N ASP A 165 7.96 -17.58 17.19
CA ASP A 165 6.62 -17.90 17.69
C ASP A 165 5.52 -17.71 16.65
N GLY A 166 5.86 -17.33 15.41
CA GLY A 166 4.92 -17.08 14.33
C GLY A 166 4.06 -15.82 14.51
N LYS A 167 4.39 -14.95 15.48
CA LYS A 167 3.60 -13.77 15.81
C LYS A 167 4.31 -12.50 15.35
N TRP A 168 3.68 -11.79 14.43
CA TRP A 168 4.15 -10.48 14.00
C TRP A 168 3.72 -9.39 14.97
N ASN A 169 4.64 -8.46 15.26
CA ASN A 169 4.31 -7.26 16.00
C ASN A 169 3.36 -6.36 15.19
N ALA A 170 2.52 -5.61 15.90
CA ALA A 170 1.58 -4.66 15.28
C ALA A 170 2.26 -3.52 14.50
N CYS A 171 3.56 -3.34 14.66
CA CYS A 171 4.40 -2.43 13.90
C CYS A 171 5.83 -2.95 13.82
N GLY A 172 6.54 -2.57 12.77
CA GLY A 172 7.95 -2.91 12.56
C GLY A 172 8.52 -2.21 11.33
N CYS A 173 9.82 -2.40 11.15
CA CYS A 173 10.55 -1.84 10.01
C CYS A 173 11.69 -2.77 9.63
N ILE A 174 11.96 -2.87 8.32
CA ILE A 174 13.12 -3.49 7.72
C ILE A 174 13.87 -2.39 6.98
N VAL A 175 15.18 -2.32 7.16
CA VAL A 175 16.07 -1.39 6.45
C VAL A 175 17.11 -2.21 5.72
N GLY A 176 17.23 -2.00 4.42
CA GLY A 176 18.26 -2.58 3.56
C GLY A 176 19.09 -1.49 2.89
N ASP A 177 20.00 -1.88 2.02
CA ASP A 177 20.84 -0.92 1.30
C ASP A 177 20.01 -0.12 0.28
N GLY A 178 19.77 1.15 0.61
CA GLY A 178 19.01 2.09 -0.22
C GLY A 178 17.52 1.78 -0.34
N TYR A 179 16.94 1.01 0.60
CA TYR A 179 15.49 0.81 0.71
C TYR A 179 15.03 0.56 2.14
N SER A 180 13.76 0.75 2.39
CA SER A 180 13.12 0.37 3.66
C SER A 180 11.67 -0.03 3.47
N VAL A 181 11.18 -0.89 4.37
CA VAL A 181 9.79 -1.33 4.44
C VAL A 181 9.33 -1.20 5.89
N ALA A 182 8.25 -0.49 6.13
CA ALA A 182 7.67 -0.32 7.47
C ALA A 182 6.20 -0.72 7.46
N TRP A 183 5.71 -1.29 8.56
CA TRP A 183 4.29 -1.63 8.73
C TRP A 183 3.77 -1.21 10.08
N ARG A 184 2.47 -0.93 10.13
CA ARG A 184 1.75 -0.56 11.35
C ARG A 184 0.27 -0.93 11.23
N VAL A 185 -0.32 -1.40 12.32
CA VAL A 185 -1.77 -1.53 12.44
C VAL A 185 -2.36 -0.19 12.86
N LEU A 186 -3.25 0.35 12.03
CA LEU A 186 -4.04 1.54 12.33
C LEU A 186 -5.51 1.15 12.54
N ASP A 187 -6.19 1.87 13.42
CA ASP A 187 -7.63 1.71 13.68
C ASP A 187 -8.34 3.04 13.39
N ALA A 188 -9.28 3.01 12.45
CA ALA A 188 -9.98 4.20 11.96
C ALA A 188 -10.63 5.04 13.07
N ARG A 189 -11.03 4.41 14.19
CA ARG A 189 -11.62 5.12 15.35
C ARG A 189 -10.72 6.20 15.95
N PHE A 190 -9.40 6.08 15.79
CA PHE A 190 -8.45 7.07 16.28
C PHE A 190 -8.20 8.22 15.29
N TRP A 191 -8.88 8.19 14.13
CA TRP A 191 -8.74 9.14 13.04
C TRP A 191 -10.05 9.92 12.76
N GLY A 192 -10.88 10.08 13.80
CA GLY A 192 -12.13 10.85 13.69
C GLY A 192 -13.31 10.10 13.05
N VAL A 193 -13.19 8.80 12.83
CA VAL A 193 -14.27 7.97 12.28
C VAL A 193 -14.80 7.05 13.39
N PRO A 194 -16.11 7.06 13.72
CA PRO A 194 -16.70 6.22 14.76
C PRO A 194 -16.87 4.76 14.29
N GLN A 195 -15.79 4.17 13.79
CA GLN A 195 -15.76 2.80 13.26
C GLN A 195 -14.53 2.05 13.77
N ARG A 196 -14.74 0.88 14.33
CA ARG A 196 -13.66 -0.08 14.61
C ARG A 196 -13.22 -0.73 13.31
N ARG A 197 -12.24 -0.13 12.62
CA ARG A 197 -11.66 -0.66 11.39
C ARG A 197 -10.14 -0.72 11.55
N ARG A 198 -9.65 -1.88 11.98
CA ARG A 198 -8.21 -2.13 12.10
C ARG A 198 -7.67 -2.62 10.76
N ARG A 199 -6.57 -2.01 10.31
CA ARG A 199 -5.88 -2.40 9.08
C ARG A 199 -4.38 -2.35 9.27
N ILE A 200 -3.69 -3.28 8.61
CA ILE A 200 -2.25 -3.19 8.40
C ILE A 200 -2.05 -2.17 7.29
N TRP A 201 -1.18 -1.21 7.54
CA TRP A 201 -0.63 -0.35 6.52
C TRP A 201 0.85 -0.65 6.41
N LEU A 202 1.32 -0.86 5.19
CA LEU A 202 2.72 -1.03 4.88
C LEU A 202 3.13 0.06 3.90
N VAL A 203 4.30 0.65 4.15
CA VAL A 203 4.96 1.60 3.25
C VAL A 203 6.32 1.02 2.89
N ALA A 204 6.64 0.99 1.60
CA ALA A 204 7.97 0.70 1.11
C ALA A 204 8.57 1.97 0.46
N ASP A 205 9.83 2.28 0.76
CA ASP A 205 10.65 3.29 0.07
C ASP A 205 11.77 2.56 -0.67
N PHE A 206 11.70 2.54 -1.99
CA PHE A 206 12.68 1.89 -2.87
C PHE A 206 13.84 2.81 -3.27
N GLY A 207 13.92 3.99 -2.72
CA GLY A 207 14.96 4.98 -2.99
C GLY A 207 15.59 5.56 -1.74
N GLY A 208 15.42 4.89 -0.57
CA GLY A 208 16.00 5.33 0.70
C GLY A 208 15.39 4.65 1.91
N GLU A 209 15.57 5.23 3.09
CA GLU A 209 15.24 4.63 4.38
C GLU A 209 14.08 5.34 5.09
N ARG A 210 13.18 6.00 4.34
CA ARG A 210 12.15 6.86 4.92
C ARG A 210 10.82 6.18 5.23
N ALA A 211 10.66 4.88 4.95
CA ALA A 211 9.38 4.19 5.17
C ALA A 211 8.86 4.34 6.61
N ALA A 212 9.74 4.18 7.60
CA ALA A 212 9.37 4.34 9.01
C ALA A 212 9.03 5.81 9.34
N GLU A 213 9.76 6.78 8.78
CA GLU A 213 9.47 8.21 8.97
C GLU A 213 8.10 8.60 8.41
N ILE A 214 7.71 7.98 7.28
CA ILE A 214 6.42 8.22 6.62
C ILE A 214 5.27 7.60 7.43
N LEU A 215 5.45 6.37 7.91
CA LEU A 215 4.36 5.61 8.53
C LEU A 215 4.19 5.87 10.02
N PHE A 216 5.28 6.19 10.73
CA PHE A 216 5.23 6.47 12.17
C PHE A 216 5.17 7.97 12.43
N GLU A 217 4.21 8.37 13.26
CA GLU A 217 4.01 9.77 13.59
C GLU A 217 5.20 10.35 14.35
N ARG A 218 5.62 11.54 13.95
CA ARG A 218 6.51 12.36 14.76
C ARG A 218 5.74 12.93 15.96
N LYS A 219 6.40 13.06 17.11
CA LYS A 219 5.82 13.59 18.38
C LYS A 219 5.04 14.91 18.26
N GLY A 220 5.16 15.65 17.17
CA GLY A 220 4.43 16.89 16.90
C GLY A 220 3.00 16.75 16.38
N LEU A 221 2.63 15.57 15.85
CA LEU A 221 1.28 15.31 15.32
C LEU A 221 0.28 14.78 16.37
N SER A 222 0.75 14.47 17.58
CA SER A 222 -0.07 13.91 18.65
C SER A 222 -1.17 14.87 19.16
N ARG A 223 -1.10 16.16 18.87
CA ARG A 223 -2.13 17.15 19.25
C ARG A 223 -3.46 16.93 18.53
N SER A 224 -3.43 16.56 17.24
CA SER A 224 -4.66 16.33 16.47
C SER A 224 -5.41 15.08 16.93
N PHE A 225 -4.71 14.08 17.49
CA PHE A 225 -5.31 12.86 18.05
C PHE A 225 -6.11 13.10 19.31
N ALA A 226 -5.59 13.92 20.23
CA ALA A 226 -6.31 14.28 21.45
C ALA A 226 -7.62 15.04 21.12
N GLU A 227 -7.58 15.92 20.12
CA GLU A 227 -8.76 16.64 19.65
C GLU A 227 -9.76 15.74 18.93
N SER A 228 -9.31 14.83 18.08
CA SER A 228 -10.17 13.86 17.38
C SER A 228 -10.79 12.86 18.37
N ARG A 229 -10.02 12.41 19.38
CA ARG A 229 -10.53 11.54 20.45
C ARG A 229 -11.57 12.26 21.31
N ALA A 230 -11.31 13.49 21.71
CA ALA A 230 -12.26 14.31 22.48
C ALA A 230 -13.52 14.67 21.67
N ALA A 231 -13.41 14.84 20.35
CA ALA A 231 -14.54 15.01 19.46
C ALA A 231 -15.38 13.73 19.37
N TRP A 232 -14.73 12.58 19.26
CA TRP A 232 -15.42 11.28 19.22
C TRP A 232 -16.14 10.96 20.54
N GLU A 233 -15.49 11.17 21.68
CA GLU A 233 -16.08 10.97 23.01
C GLU A 233 -17.31 11.86 23.23
N ARG A 234 -17.31 13.10 22.70
CA ARG A 234 -18.47 14.00 22.71
C ARG A 234 -19.61 13.54 21.81
N THR A 235 -19.30 12.90 20.67
CA THR A 235 -20.30 12.49 19.69
C THR A 235 -20.94 11.15 20.03
N THR A 236 -20.21 10.27 20.72
CA THR A 236 -20.69 8.93 21.09
C THR A 236 -21.40 8.87 22.44
N GLY A 237 -21.48 10.00 23.18
CA GLY A 237 -22.20 10.14 24.44
C GLY A 237 -21.96 8.96 25.40
N ASN A 238 -21.08 9.12 26.36
CA ASN A 238 -21.05 8.16 27.45
C ASN A 238 -22.38 8.27 28.22
N SER A 239 -23.28 7.34 27.93
CA SER A 239 -24.33 6.95 28.86
C SER A 239 -23.91 5.69 29.60
#